data_e01a2bddf32679a8bb5258e5b524fd5a
#
_entry.id   e01a2bddf32679a8bb5258e5b524fd5a
#
_cell.length_a   1.000
_cell.length_b   1.000
_cell.length_c   1.000
_cell.angle_alpha   90.00
_cell.angle_beta   90.00
_cell.angle_gamma   90.00
#
_symmetry.space_group_name_H-M   'P 1'
#
loop_
_entity.id
_entity.type
_entity.pdbx_description
1 polymer ?
#
loop_
_entity_poly.entity_id
_entity_poly.type
_entity_poly.pdbx_seq_one_letter_code
_entity_poly.pdbx_strand_id
1 'polypeptide(L)'
;PGTPPGGPGPGEAPPPGGAPGMAPGGGGVGGGDRATVVQAALTQVGSPYVWGGAAPGGFDCSGLVMWAFQQAGISLPHSSQALAHGGQPVSLSDLQPGDVLTFYSDASHAGIYIGDGMMIHSSTYGVPVRVVPMNSSGPIYDARRY
;
A
#
# COMPACT_ATOMS: atom_id res chain seq x y z
N PRO A 1 -4.67 -1.87 -17.24
CA PRO A 1 -4.87 -3.07 -17.37
C PRO A 1 -6.04 -3.48 -16.68
N GLY A 2 -6.88 -3.51 -17.12
CA GLY A 2 -7.95 -4.00 -16.62
C GLY A 2 -8.09 -3.82 -15.24
N THR A 3 -7.13 -3.53 -14.64
CA THR A 3 -7.25 -3.44 -13.32
C THR A 3 -7.94 -2.27 -13.01
N PRO A 4 -8.81 -2.36 -12.22
CA PRO A 4 -9.54 -1.24 -11.87
C PRO A 4 -8.64 -0.34 -11.19
N PRO A 5 -8.80 0.79 -11.38
CA PRO A 5 -7.97 1.73 -10.82
C PRO A 5 -8.02 1.77 -9.38
N GLY A 6 -6.98 1.74 -8.85
CA GLY A 6 -6.91 1.97 -7.48
C GLY A 6 -7.84 1.27 -6.61
N GLY A 7 -8.43 0.34 -7.03
CA GLY A 7 -9.25 -0.36 -6.14
C GLY A 7 -10.64 0.13 -6.18
N PRO A 8 -11.43 -0.35 -5.36
CA PRO A 8 -12.80 -0.11 -5.40
C PRO A 8 -13.13 1.27 -5.05
N GLY A 9 -14.22 1.61 -5.32
CA GLY A 9 -14.62 2.91 -4.98
C GLY A 9 -14.91 3.00 -3.58
N PRO A 10 -15.33 4.07 -3.22
CA PRO A 10 -15.58 4.31 -1.85
C PRO A 10 -16.51 3.40 -1.20
N GLY A 11 -17.32 2.90 -1.85
CA GLY A 11 -18.24 2.13 -1.11
C GLY A 11 -17.70 0.88 -0.61
N GLU A 12 -16.59 0.56 -1.03
CA GLU A 12 -16.07 -0.63 -0.63
C GLU A 12 -15.50 -0.53 0.63
N ALA A 13 -16.02 -0.34 1.51
CA ALA A 13 -15.48 -0.16 2.79
C ALA A 13 -14.54 -1.16 3.14
N PRO A 14 -13.63 -0.85 3.78
CA PRO A 14 -12.68 -1.76 4.23
C PRO A 14 -13.16 -2.62 5.29
N PRO A 15 -12.56 -3.60 5.47
CA PRO A 15 -12.91 -4.52 6.45
C PRO A 15 -12.75 -3.91 7.74
N PRO A 16 -13.54 -3.97 8.37
CA PRO A 16 -13.54 -3.41 9.59
C PRO A 16 -12.57 -3.90 10.45
N GLY A 17 -12.68 -4.37 11.00
CA GLY A 17 -11.94 -4.79 11.94
C GLY A 17 -10.75 -4.89 11.96
N GLY A 18 -10.36 -4.78 11.18
CA GLY A 18 -9.18 -5.11 11.25
C GLY A 18 -8.55 -4.66 12.36
N ALA A 19 -8.53 -3.70 12.56
CA ALA A 19 -7.68 -3.31 13.48
C ALA A 19 -7.88 -3.25 14.79
N PRO A 20 -8.64 -3.53 15.19
CA PRO A 20 -8.89 -3.44 16.49
C PRO A 20 -7.71 -3.47 17.20
N GLY A 21 -7.63 -3.41 17.92
CA GLY A 21 -6.74 -3.60 18.77
C GLY A 21 -5.40 -3.51 18.46
N MET A 22 -5.08 -3.65 17.58
CA MET A 22 -3.89 -3.65 17.44
C MET A 22 -3.28 -2.50 17.69
N ALA A 23 -3.64 -1.68 17.59
CA ALA A 23 -2.99 -0.57 17.72
C ALA A 23 -2.53 -0.17 18.93
N PRO A 24 -1.90 -0.70 19.50
CA PRO A 24 -1.51 -0.38 20.71
C PRO A 24 -0.81 0.82 20.55
N GLY A 25 -1.00 1.47 20.94
CA GLY A 25 -0.45 2.51 20.89
C GLY A 25 0.78 2.70 20.48
N GLY A 26 1.39 2.09 20.57
CA GLY A 26 2.64 2.31 20.32
C GLY A 26 2.73 3.35 19.43
N GLY A 27 2.00 3.40 18.83
CA GLY A 27 2.17 4.20 17.86
C GLY A 27 2.77 5.38 18.10
N GLY A 28 3.02 6.00 17.28
CA GLY A 28 3.57 7.15 17.54
C GLY A 28 4.92 7.21 17.16
N VAL A 29 5.53 6.28 17.06
CA VAL A 29 6.81 6.36 16.84
C VAL A 29 7.04 6.19 15.42
N GLY A 30 7.09 7.14 14.71
CA GLY A 30 7.24 7.01 13.36
C GLY A 30 8.09 5.95 12.84
N GLY A 31 9.26 5.90 13.22
CA GLY A 31 10.12 4.87 12.64
C GLY A 31 9.65 3.51 12.84
N GLY A 32 9.19 3.25 14.00
CA GLY A 32 8.68 1.95 14.26
C GLY A 32 7.49 1.65 13.43
N ASP A 33 6.67 2.60 13.23
CA ASP A 33 5.47 2.34 12.45
C ASP A 33 5.82 1.98 11.02
N ARG A 34 6.78 2.65 10.45
CA ARG A 34 7.14 2.32 9.08
C ARG A 34 7.74 0.94 8.96
N ALA A 35 8.54 0.54 9.93
CA ALA A 35 9.08 -0.81 9.90
C ALA A 35 7.96 -1.83 10.01
N THR A 36 6.97 -1.55 10.83
CA THR A 36 5.82 -2.44 10.96
C THR A 36 5.04 -2.55 9.67
N VAL A 37 4.88 -1.46 8.95
CA VAL A 37 4.20 -1.48 7.67
C VAL A 37 4.92 -2.40 6.70
N VAL A 38 6.23 -2.26 6.60
CA VAL A 38 7.01 -3.05 5.66
C VAL A 38 6.95 -4.53 6.04
N GLN A 39 7.13 -4.83 7.32
CA GLN A 39 7.09 -6.21 7.75
C GLN A 39 5.72 -6.84 7.51
N ALA A 40 4.67 -6.10 7.79
CA ALA A 40 3.33 -6.62 7.57
C ALA A 40 3.11 -6.92 6.10
N ALA A 41 3.49 -6.01 5.23
CA ALA A 41 3.30 -6.24 3.80
C ALA A 41 4.09 -7.45 3.33
N LEU A 42 5.31 -7.61 3.81
CA LEU A 42 6.13 -8.72 3.39
C LEU A 42 5.56 -10.07 3.79
N THR A 43 4.78 -10.12 4.87
CA THR A 43 4.14 -11.39 5.24
C THR A 43 3.11 -11.83 4.22
N GLN A 44 2.70 -10.94 3.33
CA GLN A 44 1.63 -11.23 2.38
C GLN A 44 2.14 -11.57 0.98
N VAL A 45 3.45 -11.68 0.80
CA VAL A 45 3.99 -12.13 -0.48
C VAL A 45 3.34 -13.46 -0.83
N GLY A 46 2.84 -13.58 -2.03
CA GLY A 46 2.17 -14.80 -2.45
C GLY A 46 0.65 -14.74 -2.35
N SER A 47 0.10 -13.75 -1.67
CA SER A 47 -1.35 -13.64 -1.60
C SER A 47 -1.91 -13.26 -2.95
N PRO A 48 -3.05 -13.79 -3.34
CA PRO A 48 -3.57 -13.50 -4.67
C PRO A 48 -4.10 -12.09 -4.82
N TYR A 49 -4.16 -11.64 -6.04
CA TYR A 49 -4.81 -10.37 -6.32
C TYR A 49 -6.33 -10.60 -6.30
N VAL A 50 -7.04 -9.77 -5.55
CA VAL A 50 -8.49 -9.84 -5.52
C VAL A 50 -9.01 -8.40 -5.58
N TRP A 51 -9.84 -8.10 -6.58
CA TRP A 51 -10.41 -6.76 -6.71
C TRP A 51 -11.21 -6.44 -5.46
N GLY A 52 -10.92 -5.34 -4.86
CA GLY A 52 -11.60 -4.97 -3.63
C GLY A 52 -11.01 -5.61 -2.39
N GLY A 53 -10.03 -6.46 -2.55
CA GLY A 53 -9.47 -7.16 -1.41
C GLY A 53 -8.57 -6.28 -0.56
N ALA A 54 -8.66 -6.43 0.73
CA ALA A 54 -7.88 -5.63 1.65
C ALA A 54 -7.59 -6.40 2.94
N ALA A 55 -7.45 -7.68 2.84
CA ALA A 55 -7.16 -8.53 4.00
C ALA A 55 -6.43 -9.78 3.55
N PRO A 56 -5.78 -10.47 4.46
CA PRO A 56 -5.09 -11.71 4.10
C PRO A 56 -6.03 -12.64 3.36
N GLY A 57 -5.56 -13.19 2.28
CA GLY A 57 -6.39 -14.01 1.41
C GLY A 57 -6.62 -13.34 0.08
N GLY A 58 -6.40 -12.06 -0.01
CA GLY A 58 -6.53 -11.37 -1.29
C GLY A 58 -6.47 -9.89 -1.14
N PHE A 59 -5.69 -9.24 -1.99
CA PHE A 59 -5.52 -7.80 -1.95
C PHE A 59 -5.55 -7.22 -3.34
N ASP A 60 -6.11 -6.02 -3.48
CA ASP A 60 -5.80 -5.23 -4.66
C ASP A 60 -4.67 -4.26 -4.27
N CYS A 61 -4.31 -3.34 -5.16
CA CYS A 61 -3.12 -2.54 -4.92
C CYS A 61 -3.26 -1.63 -3.70
N SER A 62 -4.31 -0.88 -3.62
CA SER A 62 -4.51 0.01 -2.49
C SER A 62 -4.95 -0.76 -1.26
N GLY A 63 -5.54 -1.93 -1.44
CA GLY A 63 -5.93 -2.76 -0.31
C GLY A 63 -4.74 -3.29 0.46
N LEU A 64 -3.70 -3.67 -0.24
CA LEU A 64 -2.47 -4.08 0.44
C LEU A 64 -1.88 -2.92 1.23
N VAL A 65 -1.84 -1.74 0.63
CA VAL A 65 -1.33 -0.57 1.33
C VAL A 65 -2.16 -0.28 2.57
N MET A 66 -3.47 -0.24 2.42
CA MET A 66 -4.35 0.06 3.53
C MET A 66 -4.17 -0.96 4.66
N TRP A 67 -4.15 -2.23 4.31
CA TRP A 67 -4.02 -3.27 5.32
C TRP A 67 -2.68 -3.21 6.05
N ALA A 68 -1.59 -3.01 5.31
CA ALA A 68 -0.28 -2.96 5.94
C ALA A 68 -0.18 -1.80 6.92
N PHE A 69 -0.73 -0.65 6.57
CA PHE A 69 -0.71 0.48 7.47
C PHE A 69 -1.62 0.27 8.67
N GLN A 70 -2.73 -0.46 8.50
CA GLN A 70 -3.57 -0.79 9.64
C GLN A 70 -2.78 -1.57 10.69
N GLN A 71 -1.86 -2.40 10.29
CA GLN A 71 -1.07 -3.18 11.22
C GLN A 71 -0.17 -2.28 12.07
N ALA A 72 0.08 -1.09 11.63
CA ALA A 72 0.86 -0.12 12.38
C ALA A 72 -0.04 0.93 13.05
N GLY A 73 -1.33 0.71 13.03
CA GLY A 73 -2.25 1.63 13.67
C GLY A 73 -2.60 2.86 12.85
N ILE A 74 -2.32 2.85 11.57
CA ILE A 74 -2.56 3.99 10.71
C ILE A 74 -3.70 3.68 9.75
N SER A 75 -4.72 4.52 9.73
CA SER A 75 -5.86 4.32 8.85
C SER A 75 -5.64 5.05 7.54
N LEU A 76 -5.72 4.34 6.46
CA LEU A 76 -5.58 4.94 5.13
C LEU A 76 -6.79 4.59 4.27
N PRO A 77 -7.08 5.39 3.27
CA PRO A 77 -8.21 5.09 2.39
C PRO A 77 -7.89 3.95 1.43
N HIS A 78 -8.93 3.28 0.97
CA HIS A 78 -8.77 2.18 0.04
C HIS A 78 -8.92 2.74 -1.36
N SER A 79 -8.00 3.57 -1.77
CA SER A 79 -8.02 4.22 -3.07
C SER A 79 -6.63 4.74 -3.39
N SER A 80 -6.07 4.32 -4.51
CA SER A 80 -4.75 4.78 -4.88
C SER A 80 -4.75 6.27 -5.20
N GLN A 81 -5.84 6.79 -5.74
CA GLN A 81 -5.94 8.22 -5.99
C GLN A 81 -5.93 9.00 -4.69
N ALA A 82 -6.66 8.53 -3.69
CA ALA A 82 -6.68 9.21 -2.42
C ALA A 82 -5.32 9.11 -1.72
N LEU A 83 -4.65 7.98 -1.87
CA LEU A 83 -3.32 7.83 -1.30
C LEU A 83 -2.35 8.84 -1.91
N ALA A 84 -2.52 9.17 -3.16
CA ALA A 84 -1.63 10.10 -3.83
C ALA A 84 -1.82 11.54 -3.38
N HIS A 85 -2.85 11.81 -2.61
CA HIS A 85 -3.13 13.17 -2.17
C HIS A 85 -3.09 13.36 -0.66
N GLY A 86 -2.74 12.32 0.07
CA GLY A 86 -2.65 12.40 1.52
C GLY A 86 -1.23 12.36 2.01
N GLY A 87 -1.08 12.41 3.29
CA GLY A 87 0.25 12.35 3.87
C GLY A 87 1.14 13.50 3.46
N GLN A 88 2.42 13.27 3.51
CA GLN A 88 3.41 14.26 3.12
C GLN A 88 4.04 13.86 1.81
N PRO A 89 4.19 14.78 0.87
CA PRO A 89 4.87 14.44 -0.38
C PRO A 89 6.35 14.17 -0.10
N VAL A 90 6.90 13.22 -0.82
CA VAL A 90 8.28 12.82 -0.63
C VAL A 90 8.99 12.85 -1.98
N SER A 91 10.16 13.44 -2.02
CA SER A 91 10.95 13.43 -3.23
C SER A 91 11.44 12.02 -3.50
N LEU A 92 11.50 11.63 -4.75
CA LEU A 92 11.99 10.30 -5.08
C LEU A 92 13.45 10.11 -4.68
N SER A 93 14.17 11.17 -4.44
CA SER A 93 15.54 11.05 -3.95
C SER A 93 15.61 10.87 -2.44
N ASP A 94 14.48 10.97 -1.75
CA ASP A 94 14.44 10.84 -0.30
C ASP A 94 13.60 9.68 0.17
N LEU A 95 13.36 8.71 -0.65
CA LEU A 95 12.49 7.60 -0.28
C LEU A 95 13.02 6.81 0.92
N GLN A 96 12.12 6.41 1.77
CA GLN A 96 12.43 5.56 2.90
C GLN A 96 11.47 4.37 2.93
N PRO A 97 11.89 3.22 3.44
CA PRO A 97 10.99 2.08 3.54
C PRO A 97 9.71 2.46 4.26
N GLY A 98 8.60 2.06 3.70
CA GLY A 98 7.29 2.42 4.22
C GLY A 98 6.62 3.55 3.47
N ASP A 99 7.33 4.23 2.57
CA ASP A 99 6.69 5.27 1.78
C ASP A 99 5.77 4.62 0.75
N VAL A 100 4.69 5.32 0.42
CA VAL A 100 3.72 4.83 -0.54
C VAL A 100 4.03 5.43 -1.90
N LEU A 101 4.16 4.58 -2.90
CA LEU A 101 4.39 5.01 -4.27
C LEU A 101 3.09 4.88 -5.05
N THR A 102 2.78 5.87 -5.86
CA THR A 102 1.64 5.78 -6.76
C THR A 102 2.11 5.93 -8.19
N PHE A 103 1.36 5.38 -9.12
CA PHE A 103 1.82 5.19 -10.48
C PHE A 103 0.80 5.62 -11.52
N TYR A 104 1.29 5.99 -12.67
CA TYR A 104 0.53 6.42 -13.84
C TYR A 104 -0.05 7.81 -13.63
N SER A 105 -0.36 8.47 -14.70
CA SER A 105 -0.81 9.86 -14.62
C SER A 105 -2.09 10.04 -13.83
N ASP A 106 -2.88 8.98 -13.68
CA ASP A 106 -4.11 9.05 -12.93
C ASP A 106 -3.97 8.41 -11.54
N ALA A 107 -2.77 8.09 -11.12
CA ALA A 107 -2.51 7.47 -9.82
C ALA A 107 -3.35 6.21 -9.62
N SER A 108 -3.46 5.41 -10.65
CA SER A 108 -4.32 4.24 -10.60
C SER A 108 -3.67 2.99 -10.02
N HIS A 109 -2.46 3.07 -9.57
CA HIS A 109 -1.78 1.94 -8.94
C HIS A 109 -0.95 2.44 -7.77
N ALA A 110 -0.71 1.57 -6.80
CA ALA A 110 0.06 1.92 -5.61
C ALA A 110 0.89 0.74 -5.12
N GLY A 111 1.94 1.05 -4.43
CA GLY A 111 2.79 0.04 -3.79
C GLY A 111 3.50 0.65 -2.61
N ILE A 112 4.25 -0.15 -1.89
CA ILE A 112 4.99 0.31 -0.73
C ILE A 112 6.48 0.14 -0.99
N TYR A 113 7.22 1.21 -0.87
CA TYR A 113 8.66 1.16 -1.03
C TYR A 113 9.27 0.40 0.15
N ILE A 114 10.16 -0.51 -0.11
CA ILE A 114 10.75 -1.30 0.96
C ILE A 114 12.27 -1.14 1.05
N GLY A 115 12.83 -0.23 0.29
CA GLY A 115 14.28 0.01 0.33
C GLY A 115 14.97 -0.53 -0.90
N ASP A 116 16.17 -0.09 -1.13
CA ASP A 116 17.02 -0.59 -2.20
C ASP A 116 16.39 -0.55 -3.59
N GLY A 117 15.56 0.43 -3.83
CA GLY A 117 14.92 0.57 -5.14
C GLY A 117 13.81 -0.42 -5.38
N MET A 118 13.36 -1.12 -4.35
CA MET A 118 12.34 -2.17 -4.48
C MET A 118 11.03 -1.76 -3.82
N MET A 119 9.95 -2.35 -4.29
CA MET A 119 8.65 -2.13 -3.67
C MET A 119 7.90 -3.44 -3.58
N ILE A 120 6.88 -3.48 -2.73
CA ILE A 120 5.96 -4.60 -2.68
C ILE A 120 4.62 -4.11 -3.14
N HIS A 121 3.94 -4.87 -3.96
CA HIS A 121 2.64 -4.46 -4.48
C HIS A 121 1.77 -5.66 -4.86
N SER A 122 0.48 -5.39 -5.01
CA SER A 122 -0.48 -6.35 -5.55
C SER A 122 -0.97 -5.77 -6.86
N SER A 123 -0.57 -6.32 -7.98
CA SER A 123 -0.69 -5.62 -9.25
C SER A 123 -1.92 -5.96 -10.08
N THR A 124 -2.17 -7.21 -10.35
CA THR A 124 -3.28 -7.57 -11.23
C THR A 124 -3.64 -9.04 -11.07
N TYR A 125 -4.74 -9.43 -11.65
CA TYR A 125 -5.20 -10.81 -11.56
C TYR A 125 -4.14 -11.78 -12.05
N GLY A 126 -4.01 -12.85 -11.34
CA GLY A 126 -3.06 -13.88 -11.71
C GLY A 126 -1.63 -13.61 -11.26
N VAL A 127 -1.39 -12.47 -10.69
CA VAL A 127 -0.05 -12.14 -10.22
C VAL A 127 -0.11 -11.90 -8.71
N PRO A 128 0.46 -12.76 -7.90
CA PRO A 128 0.37 -12.59 -6.46
C PRO A 128 1.20 -11.42 -5.97
N VAL A 129 0.93 -11.02 -4.76
CA VAL A 129 1.72 -9.99 -4.11
C VAL A 129 3.18 -10.38 -4.18
N ARG A 130 4.00 -9.45 -4.56
CA ARG A 130 5.44 -9.74 -4.70
C ARG A 130 6.27 -8.48 -4.63
N VAL A 131 7.55 -8.67 -4.43
CA VAL A 131 8.52 -7.58 -4.42
C VAL A 131 9.09 -7.44 -5.82
N VAL A 132 9.15 -6.22 -6.32
CA VAL A 132 9.66 -5.92 -7.65
C VAL A 132 10.44 -4.61 -7.62
N PRO A 133 11.23 -4.33 -8.63
CA PRO A 133 11.85 -3.00 -8.71
C PRO A 133 10.79 -1.91 -8.78
N MET A 134 11.01 -0.83 -8.10
CA MET A 134 9.97 0.20 -7.98
C MET A 134 9.61 0.85 -9.31
N ASN A 135 10.48 0.78 -10.28
CA ASN A 135 10.18 1.38 -11.56
C ASN A 135 9.74 0.37 -12.61
N SER A 136 9.42 -0.84 -12.21
CA SER A 136 9.03 -1.87 -13.17
C SER A 136 7.56 -1.81 -13.57
N SER A 137 6.73 -1.11 -12.81
CA SER A 137 5.31 -1.08 -13.11
C SER A 137 4.94 -0.01 -14.12
N GLY A 138 5.68 1.07 -14.14
CA GLY A 138 5.35 2.17 -15.04
C GLY A 138 5.79 3.47 -14.40
N PRO A 139 5.36 4.58 -14.96
CA PRO A 139 5.81 5.87 -14.45
C PRO A 139 5.26 6.14 -13.06
N ILE A 140 6.12 6.62 -12.20
CA ILE A 140 5.72 6.94 -10.85
C ILE A 140 5.02 8.29 -10.85
N TYR A 141 3.84 8.32 -10.25
CA TYR A 141 3.10 9.56 -10.12
C TYR A 141 3.67 10.39 -8.97
N ASP A 142 3.76 9.82 -7.80
CA ASP A 142 4.41 10.50 -6.68
C ASP A 142 4.68 9.51 -5.55
N ALA A 143 5.26 10.03 -4.48
CA ALA A 143 5.50 9.27 -3.28
C ALA A 143 4.97 10.05 -2.09
N ARG A 144 4.43 9.35 -1.12
CA ARG A 144 3.83 9.95 0.09
C ARG A 144 4.29 9.22 1.34
N ARG A 145 4.39 9.97 2.40
CA ARG A 145 4.78 9.41 3.69
C ARG A 145 3.66 9.67 4.68
N TYR A 146 3.20 8.63 5.27
CA TYR A 146 2.09 8.69 6.22
C TYR A 146 2.53 8.45 7.66
#